data_850ea213206626559067d44a51e6b1f2
#
_entry.id   850ea213206626559067d44a51e6b1f2
#
_cell.length_a   1.000
_cell.length_b   1.000
_cell.length_c   1.000
_cell.angle_alpha   90.00
_cell.angle_beta   90.00
_cell.angle_gamma   90.00
#
_symmetry.space_group_name_H-M   'P 1'
#
loop_
_entity.id
_entity.type
_entity.pdbx_description
1 polymer ?
#
loop_
_entity_poly.entity_id
_entity_poly.type
_entity_poly.pdbx_seq_one_letter_code
_entity_poly.pdbx_strand_id
1 'polypeptide(L)'
;MEGKKANIHQVIRKVILHVRKQERNVSTTELDESWRLIEKQIHATKKKKLHQRLLYAATYSSVAAILLCMFWLGKQFISYYHADDSALVDFALKMQAAPLQEDILLLIPGEKNIEVSDTDANIIYSQNGLVVVNSDTVNQIQPQKKKPEFNQLITPKGKRTQLTLPDGTHLWVNSGTRVIYPTHFERDQREIYVEGEVFLDVRRNEKAPFIVRTKDFQVQVLGTSFNISAYSSEKTSSVVLVEGSVNIKSHNQQQVKLAPGQLVNIHSDQLDTPQNVDVEPYICWI
;
A
#
# COMPACT_ATOMS: atom_id res chain seq x y z
N MET A 1 -43.85 13.15 -28.43
CA MET A 1 -44.73 12.09 -27.87
C MET A 1 -46.08 12.60 -27.34
N GLU A 2 -46.25 13.89 -27.09
CA GLU A 2 -47.53 14.48 -26.63
C GLU A 2 -48.62 14.52 -27.65
N GLY A 3 -48.31 14.72 -28.95
CA GLY A 3 -49.31 14.80 -30.02
C GLY A 3 -50.14 13.51 -30.28
N LYS A 4 -49.60 12.32 -29.93
CA LYS A 4 -50.37 11.05 -30.08
C LYS A 4 -51.38 10.82 -28.94
N LYS A 5 -51.18 11.40 -27.76
CA LYS A 5 -52.11 11.25 -26.64
C LYS A 5 -53.38 12.10 -26.76
N ALA A 6 -53.22 13.31 -27.33
CA ALA A 6 -54.37 14.20 -27.62
C ALA A 6 -55.29 13.57 -28.66
N ASN A 7 -54.76 12.82 -29.63
CA ASN A 7 -55.54 12.17 -30.68
C ASN A 7 -56.43 11.01 -30.18
N ILE A 8 -55.95 10.22 -29.21
CA ILE A 8 -56.71 9.10 -28.67
C ILE A 8 -57.93 9.60 -27.84
N HIS A 9 -57.73 10.65 -27.06
CA HIS A 9 -58.86 11.26 -26.31
C HIS A 9 -59.93 11.82 -27.24
N GLN A 10 -59.52 12.45 -28.34
CA GLN A 10 -60.44 12.96 -29.34
C GLN A 10 -61.19 11.83 -30.10
N VAL A 11 -60.48 10.72 -30.41
CA VAL A 11 -61.09 9.55 -31.07
C VAL A 11 -62.08 8.87 -30.13
N ILE A 12 -61.74 8.62 -28.87
CA ILE A 12 -62.63 8.03 -27.89
C ILE A 12 -63.86 8.90 -27.67
N ARG A 13 -63.67 10.23 -27.57
CA ARG A 13 -64.81 11.16 -27.43
C ARG A 13 -65.72 11.14 -28.65
N LYS A 14 -65.19 11.04 -29.86
CA LYS A 14 -65.97 10.90 -31.10
C LYS A 14 -66.76 9.59 -31.18
N VAL A 15 -66.15 8.47 -30.74
CA VAL A 15 -66.78 7.16 -30.68
C VAL A 15 -67.94 7.18 -29.65
N ILE A 16 -67.72 7.73 -28.45
CA ILE A 16 -68.75 7.86 -27.43
C ILE A 16 -69.90 8.74 -27.91
N LEU A 17 -69.61 9.85 -28.60
CA LEU A 17 -70.64 10.71 -29.20
C LEU A 17 -71.39 10.03 -30.34
N HIS A 18 -70.78 9.15 -31.10
CA HIS A 18 -71.40 8.37 -32.16
C HIS A 18 -72.34 7.31 -31.60
N VAL A 19 -71.94 6.56 -30.63
CA VAL A 19 -72.75 5.56 -29.91
C VAL A 19 -73.93 6.24 -29.24
N ARG A 20 -73.73 7.39 -28.62
CA ARG A 20 -74.82 8.19 -28.02
C ARG A 20 -75.88 8.66 -29.03
N LYS A 21 -75.51 8.88 -30.28
CA LYS A 21 -76.45 9.29 -31.34
C LYS A 21 -77.35 8.14 -31.78
N GLN A 22 -76.95 6.91 -31.59
CA GLN A 22 -77.71 5.71 -31.90
C GLN A 22 -78.61 5.21 -30.72
N GLU A 23 -78.25 5.44 -29.46
CA GLU A 23 -79.04 5.00 -28.30
C GLU A 23 -79.67 6.21 -27.57
N ARG A 24 -80.99 6.32 -27.67
CA ARG A 24 -81.80 7.50 -27.28
C ARG A 24 -81.98 7.69 -25.72
N ASN A 25 -81.26 7.04 -24.79
CA ASN A 25 -81.62 7.08 -23.39
C ASN A 25 -80.45 7.13 -22.35
N VAL A 26 -79.30 7.69 -22.68
CA VAL A 26 -78.23 7.88 -21.65
C VAL A 26 -78.18 9.34 -21.24
N SER A 27 -78.35 9.61 -19.93
CA SER A 27 -78.26 10.95 -19.34
C SER A 27 -76.86 11.52 -19.40
N THR A 28 -76.74 12.84 -19.62
CA THR A 28 -75.45 13.55 -19.66
C THR A 28 -74.68 13.37 -18.33
N THR A 29 -75.35 13.27 -17.23
CA THR A 29 -74.78 13.09 -15.88
C THR A 29 -74.11 11.73 -15.73
N GLU A 30 -74.72 10.64 -16.22
CA GLU A 30 -74.14 9.28 -16.15
C GLU A 30 -72.88 9.14 -17.01
N LEU A 31 -72.83 9.87 -18.11
CA LEU A 31 -71.68 9.87 -19.02
C LEU A 31 -70.50 10.62 -18.40
N ASP A 32 -70.72 11.71 -17.70
CA ASP A 32 -69.69 12.48 -17.02
C ASP A 32 -69.18 11.73 -15.77
N GLU A 33 -70.00 10.98 -15.06
CA GLU A 33 -69.56 10.11 -13.99
C GLU A 33 -68.72 8.95 -14.45
N SER A 34 -69.12 8.29 -15.53
CA SER A 34 -68.35 7.22 -16.18
C SER A 34 -66.99 7.71 -16.68
N TRP A 35 -66.97 8.92 -17.23
CA TRP A 35 -65.71 9.54 -17.68
C TRP A 35 -64.76 9.86 -16.52
N ARG A 36 -65.27 10.39 -15.42
CA ARG A 36 -64.49 10.62 -14.20
C ARG A 36 -63.86 9.33 -13.63
N LEU A 37 -64.60 8.23 -13.67
CA LEU A 37 -64.14 6.93 -13.21
C LEU A 37 -62.99 6.41 -14.10
N ILE A 38 -63.15 6.52 -15.42
CA ILE A 38 -62.10 6.13 -16.41
C ILE A 38 -60.86 6.99 -16.24
N GLU A 39 -60.99 8.29 -16.08
CA GLU A 39 -59.88 9.21 -15.88
C GLU A 39 -59.13 8.91 -14.55
N LYS A 40 -59.87 8.61 -13.47
CA LYS A 40 -59.31 8.20 -12.20
C LYS A 40 -58.54 6.88 -12.31
N GLN A 41 -58.99 5.91 -13.07
CA GLN A 41 -58.31 4.65 -13.35
C GLN A 41 -57.05 4.83 -14.16
N ILE A 42 -57.11 5.70 -15.20
CA ILE A 42 -55.93 6.02 -16.05
C ILE A 42 -54.84 6.70 -15.20
N HIS A 43 -55.22 7.62 -14.31
CA HIS A 43 -54.25 8.28 -13.43
C HIS A 43 -53.68 7.32 -12.39
N ALA A 44 -54.47 6.41 -11.81
CA ALA A 44 -54.02 5.40 -10.85
C ALA A 44 -53.03 4.39 -11.48
N THR A 45 -53.29 3.95 -12.73
CA THR A 45 -52.39 3.03 -13.44
C THR A 45 -51.07 3.69 -13.88
N LYS A 46 -51.08 4.97 -14.24
CA LYS A 46 -49.88 5.75 -14.55
C LYS A 46 -49.02 5.91 -13.30
N LYS A 47 -49.63 6.20 -12.14
CA LYS A 47 -48.92 6.36 -10.85
C LYS A 47 -48.28 5.04 -10.41
N LYS A 48 -48.96 3.89 -10.54
CA LYS A 48 -48.41 2.56 -10.27
C LYS A 48 -47.23 2.22 -11.18
N LYS A 49 -47.32 2.48 -12.50
CA LYS A 49 -46.21 2.24 -13.45
C LYS A 49 -44.99 3.13 -13.18
N LEU A 50 -45.20 4.38 -12.77
CA LEU A 50 -44.11 5.29 -12.43
C LEU A 50 -43.43 4.81 -11.13
N HIS A 51 -44.18 4.42 -10.10
CA HIS A 51 -43.66 3.90 -8.85
C HIS A 51 -42.84 2.61 -9.06
N GLN A 52 -43.35 1.68 -9.86
CA GLN A 52 -42.59 0.48 -10.23
C GLN A 52 -41.28 0.81 -10.96
N ARG A 53 -41.28 1.76 -11.92
CA ARG A 53 -40.07 2.18 -12.61
C ARG A 53 -39.04 2.82 -11.66
N LEU A 54 -39.50 3.60 -10.68
CA LEU A 54 -38.63 4.17 -9.64
C LEU A 54 -38.04 3.10 -8.72
N LEU A 55 -38.83 2.09 -8.35
CA LEU A 55 -38.33 0.95 -7.56
C LEU A 55 -37.28 0.15 -8.34
N TYR A 56 -37.51 -0.17 -9.60
CA TYR A 56 -36.50 -0.84 -10.44
C TYR A 56 -35.25 0.01 -10.61
N ALA A 57 -35.36 1.32 -10.83
CA ALA A 57 -34.22 2.21 -10.92
C ALA A 57 -33.41 2.25 -9.61
N ALA A 58 -34.07 2.24 -8.46
CA ALA A 58 -33.44 2.20 -7.14
C ALA A 58 -32.71 0.87 -6.88
N THR A 59 -33.30 -0.28 -7.30
CA THR A 59 -32.63 -1.59 -7.16
C THR A 59 -31.43 -1.72 -8.07
N TYR A 60 -31.49 -1.26 -9.31
CA TYR A 60 -30.33 -1.28 -10.22
C TYR A 60 -29.21 -0.33 -9.77
N SER A 61 -29.56 0.83 -9.18
CA SER A 61 -28.55 1.76 -8.65
C SER A 61 -27.83 1.19 -7.42
N SER A 62 -28.54 0.47 -6.54
CA SER A 62 -27.92 -0.19 -5.38
C SER A 62 -26.96 -1.31 -5.80
N VAL A 63 -27.32 -2.14 -6.77
CA VAL A 63 -26.43 -3.18 -7.33
C VAL A 63 -25.18 -2.56 -7.95
N ALA A 64 -25.34 -1.49 -8.74
CA ALA A 64 -24.20 -0.79 -9.33
C ALA A 64 -23.26 -0.21 -8.26
N ALA A 65 -23.81 0.37 -7.17
CA ALA A 65 -23.02 0.88 -6.05
C ALA A 65 -22.23 -0.23 -5.34
N ILE A 66 -22.86 -1.40 -5.11
CA ILE A 66 -22.18 -2.57 -4.51
C ILE A 66 -21.05 -3.06 -5.41
N LEU A 67 -21.27 -3.15 -6.73
CA LEU A 67 -20.22 -3.57 -7.67
C LEU A 67 -19.06 -2.57 -7.72
N LEU A 68 -19.33 -1.28 -7.68
CA LEU A 68 -18.30 -0.24 -7.61
C LEU A 68 -17.52 -0.31 -6.28
N CYS A 69 -18.19 -0.55 -5.16
CA CYS A 69 -17.54 -0.77 -3.87
C CYS A 69 -16.66 -2.04 -3.89
N MET A 70 -17.17 -3.15 -4.44
CA MET A 70 -16.37 -4.38 -4.59
C MET A 70 -15.17 -4.18 -5.52
N PHE A 71 -15.34 -3.45 -6.60
CA PHE A 71 -14.24 -3.10 -7.51
C PHE A 71 -13.19 -2.23 -6.83
N TRP A 72 -13.64 -1.22 -6.06
CA TRP A 72 -12.73 -0.34 -5.31
C TRP A 72 -12.00 -1.08 -4.19
N LEU A 73 -12.72 -1.91 -3.41
CA LEU A 73 -12.14 -2.80 -2.40
C LEU A 73 -11.21 -3.83 -3.03
N GLY A 74 -11.58 -4.41 -4.18
CA GLY A 74 -10.74 -5.33 -4.94
C GLY A 74 -9.44 -4.67 -5.42
N LYS A 75 -9.49 -3.42 -5.88
CA LYS A 75 -8.30 -2.64 -6.23
C LYS A 75 -7.39 -2.37 -5.03
N GLN A 76 -7.98 -2.02 -3.88
CA GLN A 76 -7.24 -1.87 -2.62
C GLN A 76 -6.59 -3.20 -2.20
N PHE A 77 -7.33 -4.30 -2.32
CA PHE A 77 -6.87 -5.63 -1.98
C PHE A 77 -5.74 -6.12 -2.91
N ILE A 78 -5.86 -5.90 -4.23
CA ILE A 78 -4.83 -6.23 -5.22
C ILE A 78 -3.57 -5.39 -5.00
N SER A 79 -3.69 -4.09 -4.70
CA SER A 79 -2.55 -3.22 -4.37
C SER A 79 -1.83 -3.67 -3.10
N TYR A 80 -2.55 -4.25 -2.14
CA TYR A 80 -1.97 -4.82 -0.92
C TYR A 80 -1.20 -6.13 -1.19
N TYR A 81 -1.60 -6.94 -2.19
CA TYR A 81 -0.95 -8.20 -2.54
C TYR A 81 0.21 -8.06 -3.54
N HIS A 82 0.29 -6.96 -4.31
CA HIS A 82 1.38 -6.73 -5.27
C HIS A 82 2.64 -6.10 -4.63
N ALA A 83 2.70 -6.02 -3.31
CA ALA A 83 3.86 -5.50 -2.58
C ALA A 83 5.10 -6.43 -2.60
N ASP A 84 5.01 -7.62 -3.23
CA ASP A 84 6.13 -8.56 -3.28
C ASP A 84 7.09 -8.33 -4.47
N ASP A 85 6.71 -7.55 -5.50
CA ASP A 85 7.57 -7.22 -6.64
C ASP A 85 8.28 -5.86 -6.43
N SER A 86 9.11 -5.76 -5.40
CA SER A 86 9.92 -4.57 -5.20
C SER A 86 11.13 -4.57 -6.13
N ALA A 87 11.29 -3.49 -6.91
CA ALA A 87 12.47 -3.28 -7.76
C ALA A 87 13.78 -3.32 -6.94
N LEU A 88 13.70 -2.99 -5.66
CA LEU A 88 14.80 -3.07 -4.70
C LEU A 88 15.22 -4.53 -4.44
N VAL A 89 14.25 -5.42 -4.21
CA VAL A 89 14.51 -6.85 -3.98
C VAL A 89 15.10 -7.48 -5.25
N ASP A 90 14.52 -7.20 -6.41
CA ASP A 90 15.04 -7.64 -7.71
C ASP A 90 16.50 -7.18 -7.92
N PHE A 91 16.81 -5.93 -7.58
CA PHE A 91 18.16 -5.40 -7.61
C PHE A 91 19.07 -6.15 -6.62
N ALA A 92 18.61 -6.34 -5.39
CA ALA A 92 19.37 -7.00 -4.32
C ALA A 92 19.72 -8.46 -4.67
N LEU A 93 18.80 -9.19 -5.29
CA LEU A 93 18.99 -10.59 -5.69
C LEU A 93 19.88 -10.74 -6.95
N LYS A 94 19.85 -9.76 -7.86
CA LYS A 94 20.71 -9.76 -9.07
C LYS A 94 22.14 -9.36 -8.77
N MET A 95 22.37 -8.53 -7.77
CA MET A 95 23.70 -8.15 -7.33
C MET A 95 24.26 -9.25 -6.42
N GLN A 96 25.15 -10.07 -6.96
CA GLN A 96 25.90 -11.04 -6.14
C GLN A 96 26.61 -10.32 -5.00
N ALA A 97 26.74 -11.01 -3.85
CA ALA A 97 27.58 -10.51 -2.76
C ALA A 97 28.95 -10.13 -3.32
N ALA A 98 29.38 -8.91 -3.03
CA ALA A 98 30.71 -8.46 -3.43
C ALA A 98 31.76 -9.45 -2.89
N PRO A 99 32.85 -9.71 -3.65
CA PRO A 99 33.91 -10.57 -3.17
C PRO A 99 34.42 -10.07 -1.83
N LEU A 100 35.02 -10.95 -1.03
CA LEU A 100 35.62 -10.66 0.27
C LEU A 100 36.41 -9.34 0.20
N GLN A 101 35.83 -8.30 0.76
CA GLN A 101 36.46 -6.98 0.84
C GLN A 101 36.99 -6.73 2.24
N GLU A 102 38.11 -6.04 2.33
CA GLU A 102 38.72 -5.65 3.59
C GLU A 102 38.18 -4.29 4.08
N ASP A 103 37.73 -3.44 3.16
CA ASP A 103 37.27 -2.09 3.43
C ASP A 103 35.76 -1.92 3.32
N ILE A 104 35.21 -0.96 4.07
CA ILE A 104 33.82 -0.56 3.95
C ILE A 104 33.62 0.05 2.55
N LEU A 105 32.62 -0.45 1.82
CA LEU A 105 32.37 -0.03 0.45
C LEU A 105 30.99 0.61 0.33
N LEU A 106 30.97 1.83 -0.16
CA LEU A 106 29.75 2.53 -0.55
C LEU A 106 29.69 2.64 -2.08
N LEU A 107 28.72 1.95 -2.68
CA LEU A 107 28.42 1.99 -4.10
C LEU A 107 27.28 2.97 -4.36
N ILE A 108 27.56 4.00 -5.15
CA ILE A 108 26.60 5.03 -5.54
C ILE A 108 26.42 4.96 -7.06
N PRO A 109 25.18 4.85 -7.59
CA PRO A 109 24.93 4.77 -9.02
C PRO A 109 25.50 5.98 -9.78
N GLY A 110 26.28 5.70 -10.82
CA GLY A 110 26.87 6.74 -11.66
C GLY A 110 28.09 7.45 -11.07
N GLU A 111 28.50 7.10 -9.87
CA GLU A 111 29.65 7.67 -9.16
C GLU A 111 30.76 6.62 -8.95
N LYS A 112 31.97 7.10 -8.60
CA LYS A 112 33.05 6.21 -8.22
C LYS A 112 32.75 5.58 -6.85
N ASN A 113 33.06 4.28 -6.71
CA ASN A 113 32.96 3.59 -5.44
C ASN A 113 33.81 4.30 -4.38
N ILE A 114 33.22 4.41 -3.16
CA ILE A 114 33.89 5.01 -2.03
C ILE A 114 34.34 3.88 -1.11
N GLU A 115 35.65 3.77 -0.90
CA GLU A 115 36.25 2.80 0.01
C GLU A 115 36.71 3.53 1.29
N VAL A 116 36.32 2.98 2.45
CA VAL A 116 36.68 3.52 3.76
C VAL A 116 37.43 2.46 4.53
N SER A 117 38.71 2.72 4.76
CA SER A 117 39.64 1.76 5.40
C SER A 117 39.53 1.74 6.95
N ASP A 118 38.86 2.73 7.53
CA ASP A 118 38.63 2.79 8.98
C ASP A 118 37.83 1.59 9.48
N THR A 119 38.01 1.26 10.77
CA THR A 119 37.22 0.20 11.45
C THR A 119 35.77 0.60 11.64
N ASP A 120 35.53 1.91 11.80
CA ASP A 120 34.21 2.52 11.97
C ASP A 120 34.02 3.64 10.97
N ALA A 121 32.91 3.66 10.26
CA ALA A 121 32.55 4.73 9.33
C ALA A 121 31.22 5.37 9.72
N ASN A 122 31.15 6.67 9.56
CA ASN A 122 29.90 7.42 9.70
C ASN A 122 29.52 8.02 8.35
N ILE A 123 28.39 7.57 7.81
CA ILE A 123 27.88 7.99 6.51
C ILE A 123 26.56 8.73 6.73
N ILE A 124 26.52 9.98 6.31
CA ILE A 124 25.33 10.83 6.48
C ILE A 124 24.82 11.27 5.10
N TYR A 125 23.58 10.94 4.81
CA TYR A 125 22.87 11.49 3.67
C TYR A 125 22.11 12.76 4.10
N SER A 126 22.45 13.86 3.45
CA SER A 126 21.70 15.10 3.62
C SER A 126 20.46 15.12 2.72
N GLN A 127 19.41 15.83 3.15
CA GLN A 127 18.21 16.06 2.34
C GLN A 127 18.50 16.72 0.97
N ASN A 128 19.66 17.37 0.83
CA ASN A 128 20.10 18.02 -0.39
C ASN A 128 20.83 17.07 -1.35
N GLY A 129 20.90 15.76 -1.05
CA GLY A 129 21.61 14.76 -1.86
C GLY A 129 23.14 14.74 -1.66
N LEU A 130 23.65 15.44 -0.64
CA LEU A 130 25.07 15.36 -0.26
C LEU A 130 25.31 14.12 0.58
N VAL A 131 26.42 13.44 0.31
CA VAL A 131 26.92 12.33 1.11
C VAL A 131 28.17 12.79 1.84
N VAL A 132 28.15 12.63 3.16
CA VAL A 132 29.30 12.94 4.03
C VAL A 132 29.79 11.63 4.62
N VAL A 133 31.07 11.32 4.44
CA VAL A 133 31.73 10.14 4.99
C VAL A 133 32.84 10.61 5.95
N ASN A 134 32.76 10.26 7.22
CA ASN A 134 33.75 10.62 8.24
C ASN A 134 34.12 12.11 8.24
N SER A 135 33.13 13.01 8.12
CA SER A 135 33.27 14.47 8.03
C SER A 135 33.77 15.03 6.69
N ASP A 136 34.17 14.20 5.73
CA ASP A 136 34.52 14.63 4.39
C ASP A 136 33.29 14.60 3.47
N THR A 137 33.05 15.72 2.78
CA THR A 137 31.96 15.77 1.78
C THR A 137 32.44 15.08 0.51
N VAL A 138 31.80 13.95 0.15
CA VAL A 138 32.34 13.10 -0.92
C VAL A 138 31.67 13.37 -2.26
N ASN A 139 30.34 13.61 -2.32
CA ASN A 139 29.68 13.86 -3.61
C ASN A 139 28.30 14.51 -3.44
N GLN A 140 27.89 15.26 -4.46
CA GLN A 140 26.54 15.78 -4.62
C GLN A 140 25.78 14.85 -5.57
N ILE A 141 24.86 14.05 -5.02
CA ILE A 141 24.00 13.17 -5.80
C ILE A 141 22.94 14.03 -6.47
N GLN A 142 23.02 14.20 -7.81
CA GLN A 142 21.92 14.81 -8.56
C GLN A 142 20.91 13.71 -8.94
N PRO A 143 19.64 13.83 -8.51
CA PRO A 143 18.64 12.81 -8.83
C PRO A 143 18.38 12.77 -10.34
N GLN A 144 18.74 11.69 -11.00
CA GLN A 144 18.31 11.42 -12.37
C GLN A 144 16.88 10.89 -12.37
N LYS A 145 15.96 11.65 -12.96
CA LYS A 145 14.48 11.52 -12.86
C LYS A 145 13.85 10.27 -13.51
N LYS A 146 14.59 9.23 -13.95
CA LYS A 146 13.98 8.23 -14.84
C LYS A 146 13.99 6.77 -14.40
N LYS A 147 14.76 6.39 -13.37
CA LYS A 147 14.74 5.02 -12.82
C LYS A 147 15.03 5.08 -11.32
N PRO A 148 14.47 4.18 -10.51
CA PRO A 148 14.90 4.03 -9.14
C PRO A 148 16.40 3.64 -9.13
N GLU A 149 17.21 4.46 -8.49
CA GLU A 149 18.63 4.21 -8.31
C GLU A 149 18.86 3.78 -6.86
N PHE A 150 19.64 2.73 -6.68
CA PHE A 150 19.88 2.15 -5.37
C PHE A 150 21.36 2.30 -4.99
N ASN A 151 21.59 2.78 -3.79
CA ASN A 151 22.89 2.74 -3.14
C ASN A 151 23.09 1.39 -2.47
N GLN A 152 24.33 0.95 -2.36
CA GLN A 152 24.69 -0.25 -1.62
C GLN A 152 25.83 0.06 -0.66
N LEU A 153 25.61 -0.23 0.62
CA LEU A 153 26.62 -0.20 1.67
C LEU A 153 27.02 -1.63 2.01
N ILE A 154 28.31 -1.91 1.99
CA ILE A 154 28.88 -3.20 2.39
C ILE A 154 29.84 -2.95 3.55
N THR A 155 29.54 -3.53 4.68
CA THR A 155 30.36 -3.50 5.90
C THR A 155 31.03 -4.87 6.04
N PRO A 156 32.35 -5.01 5.81
CA PRO A 156 33.03 -6.29 5.85
C PRO A 156 33.17 -6.81 7.28
N LYS A 157 33.62 -8.04 7.43
CA LYS A 157 33.88 -8.64 8.75
C LYS A 157 34.93 -7.82 9.52
N GLY A 158 34.66 -7.60 10.82
CA GLY A 158 35.55 -6.85 11.71
C GLY A 158 35.37 -5.33 11.68
N LYS A 159 34.47 -4.82 10.81
CA LYS A 159 34.16 -3.39 10.73
C LYS A 159 32.69 -3.10 11.06
N ARG A 160 32.37 -1.85 11.39
CA ARG A 160 31.02 -1.35 11.66
C ARG A 160 30.77 -0.04 10.92
N THR A 161 29.52 0.29 10.66
CA THR A 161 29.15 1.52 9.97
C THR A 161 27.92 2.13 10.58
N GLN A 162 27.92 3.44 10.79
CA GLN A 162 26.72 4.20 11.07
C GLN A 162 26.23 4.85 9.79
N LEU A 163 24.95 4.72 9.50
CA LEU A 163 24.33 5.28 8.30
C LEU A 163 23.12 6.09 8.68
N THR A 164 23.10 7.37 8.32
CA THR A 164 21.91 8.22 8.42
C THR A 164 21.30 8.36 7.04
N LEU A 165 20.06 7.88 6.89
CA LEU A 165 19.29 7.96 5.65
C LEU A 165 18.70 9.38 5.43
N PRO A 166 18.30 9.71 4.18
CA PRO A 166 17.75 11.03 3.83
C PRO A 166 16.49 11.44 4.61
N ASP A 167 15.73 10.48 5.13
CA ASP A 167 14.55 10.71 5.97
C ASP A 167 14.89 11.00 7.44
N GLY A 168 16.16 10.86 7.82
CA GLY A 168 16.65 10.99 9.18
C GLY A 168 16.55 9.72 10.02
N THR A 169 16.31 8.55 9.40
CA THR A 169 16.44 7.25 10.03
C THR A 169 17.90 6.91 10.24
N HIS A 170 18.26 6.42 11.43
CA HIS A 170 19.62 6.01 11.78
C HIS A 170 19.74 4.49 11.78
N LEU A 171 20.81 4.01 11.18
CA LEU A 171 21.19 2.60 11.12
C LEU A 171 22.57 2.42 11.74
N TRP A 172 22.71 1.45 12.62
CA TRP A 172 24.00 0.88 13.02
C TRP A 172 24.12 -0.45 12.29
N VAL A 173 25.16 -0.56 11.47
CA VAL A 173 25.37 -1.69 10.57
C VAL A 173 26.51 -2.53 11.08
N ASN A 174 26.21 -3.77 11.46
CA ASN A 174 27.17 -4.68 12.03
C ASN A 174 28.06 -5.34 10.96
N SER A 175 29.08 -6.01 11.42
CA SER A 175 30.09 -6.73 10.65
C SER A 175 29.49 -7.77 9.68
N GLY A 176 29.98 -7.85 8.46
CA GLY A 176 29.51 -8.80 7.44
C GLY A 176 28.12 -8.49 6.90
N THR A 177 27.70 -7.23 6.92
CA THR A 177 26.37 -6.79 6.56
C THR A 177 26.33 -6.01 5.25
N ARG A 178 25.28 -6.21 4.46
CA ARG A 178 24.97 -5.47 3.25
C ARG A 178 23.61 -4.79 3.41
N VAL A 179 23.58 -3.47 3.12
CA VAL A 179 22.35 -2.67 3.10
C VAL A 179 22.19 -2.04 1.74
N ILE A 180 21.00 -2.20 1.13
CA ILE A 180 20.64 -1.56 -0.13
C ILE A 180 19.45 -0.64 0.13
N TYR A 181 19.54 0.59 -0.35
CA TYR A 181 18.52 1.61 -0.13
C TYR A 181 18.45 2.56 -1.34
N PRO A 182 17.26 3.12 -1.63
CA PRO A 182 17.12 4.04 -2.75
C PRO A 182 17.81 5.38 -2.46
N THR A 183 18.24 6.06 -3.51
CA THR A 183 18.75 7.45 -3.40
C THR A 183 17.70 8.40 -2.85
N HIS A 184 16.42 8.10 -3.10
CA HIS A 184 15.25 8.83 -2.59
C HIS A 184 14.14 7.87 -2.25
N PHE A 185 13.52 8.05 -1.08
CA PHE A 185 12.32 7.31 -0.74
C PHE A 185 11.10 7.82 -1.51
N GLU A 186 10.17 6.92 -1.80
CA GLU A 186 8.87 7.27 -2.36
C GLU A 186 8.00 8.01 -1.32
N ARG A 187 6.90 8.62 -1.80
CA ARG A 187 6.06 9.45 -0.91
C ARG A 187 5.20 8.64 0.05
N ASP A 188 4.87 7.42 -0.34
CA ASP A 188 3.92 6.53 0.34
C ASP A 188 4.59 5.38 1.08
N GLN A 189 5.88 5.13 0.83
CA GLN A 189 6.65 4.11 1.55
C GLN A 189 8.16 4.41 1.55
N ARG A 190 8.87 3.87 2.56
CA ARG A 190 10.32 3.92 2.70
C ARG A 190 10.83 2.49 2.77
N GLU A 191 11.58 2.05 1.80
CA GLU A 191 11.99 0.65 1.69
C GLU A 191 13.50 0.52 1.61
N ILE A 192 14.05 -0.43 2.39
CA ILE A 192 15.46 -0.85 2.32
C ILE A 192 15.55 -2.38 2.29
N TYR A 193 16.66 -2.90 1.79
CA TYR A 193 16.99 -4.32 1.85
C TYR A 193 18.21 -4.53 2.74
N VAL A 194 18.14 -5.55 3.61
CA VAL A 194 19.19 -5.90 4.57
C VAL A 194 19.54 -7.37 4.44
N GLU A 195 20.84 -7.65 4.40
CA GLU A 195 21.45 -8.96 4.55
C GLU A 195 22.57 -8.84 5.58
N GLY A 196 22.40 -9.47 6.76
CA GLY A 196 23.30 -9.31 7.90
C GLY A 196 22.57 -8.75 9.11
N GLU A 197 23.24 -7.96 9.94
CA GLU A 197 22.69 -7.42 11.18
C GLU A 197 22.71 -5.89 11.21
N VAL A 198 21.55 -5.32 11.52
CA VAL A 198 21.37 -3.86 11.61
C VAL A 198 20.46 -3.54 12.79
N PHE A 199 20.88 -2.60 13.61
CA PHE A 199 19.98 -1.89 14.51
C PHE A 199 19.46 -0.64 13.80
N LEU A 200 18.15 -0.41 13.89
CA LEU A 200 17.48 0.72 13.25
C LEU A 200 16.78 1.57 14.30
N ASP A 201 16.99 2.86 14.24
CA ASP A 201 16.16 3.86 14.89
C ASP A 201 15.40 4.65 13.83
N VAL A 202 14.18 4.19 13.54
CA VAL A 202 13.38 4.67 12.42
C VAL A 202 12.64 5.93 12.78
N ARG A 203 12.88 7.01 12.03
CA ARG A 203 12.14 8.26 12.18
C ARG A 203 10.64 8.05 11.94
N ARG A 204 9.81 8.48 12.91
CA ARG A 204 8.36 8.32 12.85
C ARG A 204 7.73 9.04 11.67
N ASN A 205 6.99 8.30 10.84
CA ASN A 205 6.17 8.84 9.76
C ASN A 205 5.01 7.87 9.47
N GLU A 206 3.81 8.23 9.90
CA GLU A 206 2.60 7.40 9.75
C GLU A 206 2.06 7.40 8.31
N LYS A 207 2.44 8.37 7.47
CA LYS A 207 1.99 8.49 6.07
C LYS A 207 2.84 7.66 5.11
N ALA A 208 4.07 7.35 5.49
CA ALA A 208 5.00 6.55 4.71
C ALA A 208 5.65 5.51 5.62
N PRO A 209 5.10 4.29 5.74
CA PRO A 209 5.69 3.20 6.52
C PRO A 209 7.11 2.91 6.05
N PHE A 210 7.95 2.46 7.00
CA PHE A 210 9.30 2.01 6.73
C PHE A 210 9.30 0.48 6.64
N ILE A 211 9.83 -0.05 5.55
CA ILE A 211 9.85 -1.47 5.25
C ILE A 211 11.29 -1.93 5.12
N VAL A 212 11.68 -2.88 5.96
CA VAL A 212 12.96 -3.59 5.82
C VAL A 212 12.67 -4.92 5.16
N ARG A 213 13.24 -5.13 3.98
CA ARG A 213 13.20 -6.40 3.27
C ARG A 213 14.44 -7.22 3.59
N THR A 214 14.26 -8.50 3.74
CA THR A 214 15.32 -9.50 3.79
C THR A 214 15.06 -10.57 2.74
N LYS A 215 15.90 -11.59 2.71
CA LYS A 215 15.69 -12.74 1.80
C LYS A 215 14.39 -13.50 2.12
N ASP A 216 14.04 -13.67 3.40
CA ASP A 216 13.01 -14.62 3.83
C ASP A 216 11.76 -13.94 4.42
N PHE A 217 11.85 -12.65 4.80
CA PHE A 217 10.75 -11.92 5.44
C PHE A 217 10.87 -10.41 5.24
N GLN A 218 9.82 -9.71 5.61
CA GLN A 218 9.81 -8.24 5.68
C GLN A 218 9.35 -7.75 7.05
N VAL A 219 9.87 -6.61 7.45
CA VAL A 219 9.52 -5.90 8.68
C VAL A 219 8.95 -4.54 8.33
N GLN A 220 7.75 -4.23 8.81
CA GLN A 220 7.09 -2.95 8.58
C GLN A 220 6.89 -2.21 9.90
N VAL A 221 7.30 -0.93 9.92
CA VAL A 221 7.21 -0.04 11.08
C VAL A 221 6.79 1.37 10.67
N LEU A 222 6.37 2.18 11.65
CA LEU A 222 6.02 3.60 11.43
C LEU A 222 6.99 4.57 12.09
N GLY A 223 7.73 4.11 13.11
CA GLY A 223 8.70 4.86 13.92
C GLY A 223 9.02 4.01 15.13
N THR A 224 10.17 3.33 15.12
CA THR A 224 10.44 2.15 15.95
C THR A 224 11.93 1.94 16.04
N SER A 225 12.42 1.55 17.20
CA SER A 225 13.80 1.15 17.43
C SER A 225 13.88 -0.36 17.64
N PHE A 226 14.61 -1.06 16.75
CA PHE A 226 14.64 -2.53 16.72
C PHE A 226 15.91 -3.05 16.06
N ASN A 227 16.28 -4.29 16.40
CA ASN A 227 17.39 -5.02 15.77
C ASN A 227 16.87 -6.10 14.81
N ILE A 228 17.53 -6.26 13.68
CA ILE A 228 17.35 -7.36 12.73
C ILE A 228 18.68 -8.07 12.58
N SER A 229 18.70 -9.41 12.75
CA SER A 229 19.77 -10.28 12.34
C SER A 229 19.25 -11.25 11.28
N ALA A 230 19.75 -11.11 10.03
CA ALA A 230 19.33 -11.87 8.86
C ALA A 230 20.55 -12.21 7.97
N TYR A 231 21.54 -12.91 8.54
CA TYR A 231 22.71 -13.36 7.79
C TYR A 231 22.35 -14.55 6.90
N SER A 232 22.71 -14.47 5.61
CA SER A 232 22.46 -15.55 4.65
C SER A 232 23.22 -16.85 4.97
N SER A 233 24.31 -16.77 5.77
CA SER A 233 25.08 -17.90 6.26
C SER A 233 24.44 -18.62 7.45
N GLU A 234 23.43 -18.01 8.09
CA GLU A 234 22.75 -18.54 9.26
C GLU A 234 21.40 -19.18 8.89
N LYS A 235 20.99 -20.20 9.65
CA LYS A 235 19.73 -20.88 9.44
C LYS A 235 18.54 -20.18 10.08
N THR A 236 18.82 -19.28 11.01
CA THR A 236 17.82 -18.58 11.82
C THR A 236 18.10 -17.10 11.75
N SER A 237 17.10 -16.34 11.34
CA SER A 237 17.08 -14.88 11.47
C SER A 237 16.31 -14.50 12.73
N SER A 238 16.51 -13.27 13.21
CA SER A 238 15.78 -12.77 14.37
C SER A 238 15.43 -11.30 14.25
N VAL A 239 14.35 -10.91 14.91
CA VAL A 239 13.95 -9.51 15.10
C VAL A 239 13.64 -9.28 16.55
N VAL A 240 14.27 -8.24 17.12
CA VAL A 240 14.09 -7.83 18.53
C VAL A 240 13.58 -6.40 18.56
N LEU A 241 12.47 -6.18 19.26
CA LEU A 241 11.87 -4.87 19.40
C LEU A 241 12.28 -4.19 20.70
N VAL A 242 12.86 -2.99 20.58
CA VAL A 242 13.25 -2.16 21.73
C VAL A 242 12.13 -1.16 22.05
N GLU A 243 11.70 -0.36 21.07
CA GLU A 243 10.66 0.67 21.25
C GLU A 243 9.73 0.74 20.06
N GLY A 244 8.44 0.99 20.30
CA GLY A 244 7.42 1.16 19.26
C GLY A 244 6.64 -0.11 18.96
N SER A 245 6.46 -0.45 17.69
CA SER A 245 5.71 -1.62 17.23
C SER A 245 6.24 -2.10 15.89
N VAL A 246 6.43 -3.40 15.77
CA VAL A 246 6.93 -4.07 14.56
C VAL A 246 5.86 -5.03 14.05
N ASN A 247 5.61 -5.01 12.74
CA ASN A 247 4.83 -6.03 12.04
C ASN A 247 5.78 -6.80 11.09
N ILE A 248 5.88 -8.10 11.29
CA ILE A 248 6.74 -8.99 10.49
C ILE A 248 5.85 -9.84 9.62
N LYS A 249 6.21 -9.96 8.35
CA LYS A 249 5.51 -10.79 7.37
C LYS A 249 6.52 -11.67 6.65
N SER A 250 6.32 -12.99 6.67
CA SER A 250 7.11 -13.95 5.91
C SER A 250 6.58 -14.15 4.48
N HIS A 251 7.34 -14.79 3.61
CA HIS A 251 6.91 -15.07 2.23
C HIS A 251 5.69 -15.99 2.17
N ASN A 252 5.51 -16.91 3.14
CA ASN A 252 4.33 -17.77 3.23
C ASN A 252 3.09 -17.06 3.81
N GLN A 253 3.12 -15.71 3.90
CA GLN A 253 2.04 -14.85 4.36
C GLN A 253 1.74 -14.94 5.88
N GLN A 254 2.54 -15.64 6.67
CA GLN A 254 2.44 -15.55 8.13
C GLN A 254 2.75 -14.13 8.58
N GLN A 255 2.05 -13.66 9.61
CA GLN A 255 2.26 -12.35 10.19
C GLN A 255 2.36 -12.43 11.70
N VAL A 256 3.32 -11.70 12.25
CA VAL A 256 3.53 -11.58 13.69
C VAL A 256 3.76 -10.12 14.04
N LYS A 257 3.12 -9.67 15.11
CA LYS A 257 3.33 -8.33 15.67
C LYS A 257 4.09 -8.42 16.98
N LEU A 258 5.16 -7.61 17.12
CA LEU A 258 5.95 -7.52 18.34
C LEU A 258 5.55 -6.29 19.17
N ALA A 259 5.62 -6.45 20.49
CA ALA A 259 5.64 -5.41 21.50
C ALA A 259 7.07 -5.19 22.02
N PRO A 260 7.39 -4.04 22.63
CA PRO A 260 8.70 -3.79 23.22
C PRO A 260 9.15 -4.90 24.18
N GLY A 261 10.44 -5.27 24.11
CA GLY A 261 11.01 -6.38 24.88
C GLY A 261 10.70 -7.77 24.31
N GLN A 262 10.21 -7.85 23.07
CA GLN A 262 9.93 -9.14 22.43
C GLN A 262 10.90 -9.43 21.29
N LEU A 263 11.17 -10.71 21.13
CA LEU A 263 11.96 -11.33 20.06
C LEU A 263 11.09 -12.33 19.29
N VAL A 264 11.27 -12.42 17.99
CA VAL A 264 10.83 -13.53 17.17
C VAL A 264 12.00 -14.10 16.39
N ASN A 265 12.09 -15.44 16.35
CA ASN A 265 12.99 -16.14 15.43
C ASN A 265 12.25 -16.51 14.16
N ILE A 266 13.00 -16.49 13.05
CA ILE A 266 12.51 -16.81 11.70
C ILE A 266 13.39 -17.94 11.15
N HIS A 267 12.78 -19.07 10.83
CA HIS A 267 13.43 -20.24 10.24
C HIS A 267 12.99 -20.39 8.78
N SER A 268 13.84 -19.98 7.85
CA SER A 268 13.50 -19.85 6.42
C SER A 268 12.33 -18.88 6.24
N ASP A 269 11.10 -19.36 6.11
CA ASP A 269 9.88 -18.55 5.94
C ASP A 269 8.85 -18.75 7.07
N GLN A 270 9.23 -19.47 8.15
CA GLN A 270 8.36 -19.74 9.30
C GLN A 270 8.69 -18.78 10.45
N LEU A 271 7.67 -18.10 10.95
CA LEU A 271 7.76 -17.21 12.11
C LEU A 271 7.43 -17.98 13.39
N ASP A 272 8.32 -17.94 14.39
CA ASP A 272 8.04 -18.46 15.72
C ASP A 272 7.04 -17.56 16.47
N THR A 273 6.56 -18.02 17.60
CA THR A 273 5.78 -17.20 18.53
C THR A 273 6.69 -16.18 19.23
N PRO A 274 6.25 -14.90 19.40
CA PRO A 274 7.03 -13.90 20.12
C PRO A 274 7.38 -14.33 21.54
N GLN A 275 8.61 -14.08 21.95
CA GLN A 275 9.14 -14.38 23.29
C GLN A 275 9.60 -13.10 23.96
N ASN A 276 9.31 -12.94 25.25
CA ASN A 276 9.87 -11.83 26.03
C ASN A 276 11.34 -12.11 26.34
N VAL A 277 12.19 -11.13 26.04
CA VAL A 277 13.64 -11.25 26.24
C VAL A 277 14.20 -9.99 26.89
N ASP A 278 15.37 -10.12 27.51
CA ASP A 278 16.23 -8.98 27.73
C ASP A 278 16.81 -8.53 26.40
N VAL A 279 16.64 -7.25 26.03
CA VAL A 279 17.08 -6.70 24.74
C VAL A 279 18.57 -6.38 24.71
N GLU A 280 19.19 -6.17 25.87
CA GLU A 280 20.59 -5.73 26.01
C GLU A 280 21.58 -6.61 25.23
N PRO A 281 21.51 -7.95 25.29
CA PRO A 281 22.44 -8.80 24.54
C PRO A 281 22.37 -8.64 23.02
N TYR A 282 21.25 -8.16 22.49
CA TYR A 282 21.02 -7.98 21.05
C TYR A 282 21.44 -6.61 20.53
N ILE A 283 21.71 -5.66 21.43
CA ILE A 283 22.04 -4.28 21.08
C ILE A 283 23.38 -3.81 21.70
N CYS A 284 24.03 -4.60 22.54
CA CYS A 284 25.29 -4.23 23.20
C CYS A 284 26.47 -3.99 22.26
N TRP A 285 26.30 -4.27 20.98
CA TRP A 285 27.31 -4.06 19.95
C TRP A 285 27.24 -2.67 19.27
N ILE A 286 26.20 -1.86 19.55
CA ILE A 286 25.97 -0.51 19.01
C ILE A 286 26.98 0.50 19.57
#